data_fe8ef67c7e3c1861405b67ce6612af2b
#
_entry.id   fe8ef67c7e3c1861405b67ce6612af2b
#
_cell.length_a   1.000
_cell.length_b   1.000
_cell.length_c   1.000
_cell.angle_alpha   90.00
_cell.angle_beta   90.00
_cell.angle_gamma   90.00
#
_symmetry.space_group_name_H-M   'P 1'
#
loop_
_entity.id
_entity.type
_entity.pdbx_description
1 polymer ?
#
loop_
_entity_poly.entity_id
_entity_poly.type
_entity_poly.pdbx_seq_one_letter_code
_entity_poly.pdbx_strand_id
1 'polypeptide(L)'
;MNVFKNRDRRGSKKERDKDKDLTKEFHRCKESQNTRLDLSSSEISSVPSSIKDLVQLTELFLYKNRLTTLPAELGNLVNLRKLGLSENLLTALPDTLAALTDLNLLDLRHNRLTEIPSVIYAINSLETLWLRYNRITEVHDDIQNLAALKMIDLRENRIRVLSPAIGRVTRLSVCLLSNNHLATLPESIGHCVELIRLELQCNELNELPSSIGSLKKLVSLGLKYNKLTSLPETLSNCSELSELHIEGNDVSQLPDGLLNCLPKLTTVNISRNHFTAFPQGGPAQFCSVTHINMEHNQISKIPFGIFSRAQNLTKLNMKVNELDALPLDVGTWTTMVELNLSTNQLRILPDDIDLLKSLTVLILSQNMLQKLPPTIGNLNLLRELDLEENDLESLPEEIGNLTCLSKLTLQTNKLTELPRTIGQLSSLTELRVGENNLMALPEEIGSLESLKSLYINDNFSLHNLPFELVLCSNLELMSIENCPLSQIPPEITAGGPSLVIQYLKMQGPYRVM
;
A
#
# COMPACT_ATOMS: atom_id res chain seq x y z
N MET A 1 -25.77 35.38 -36.71
CA MET A 1 -24.45 35.99 -36.47
C MET A 1 -24.38 36.87 -35.21
N ASN A 2 -25.26 36.72 -34.22
CA ASN A 2 -25.30 37.60 -33.03
C ASN A 2 -25.24 36.88 -31.67
N VAL A 3 -24.93 35.58 -31.62
CA VAL A 3 -24.92 34.82 -30.34
C VAL A 3 -23.49 34.69 -29.75
N PHE A 4 -22.44 34.86 -30.57
CA PHE A 4 -21.05 34.75 -30.10
C PHE A 4 -20.48 36.03 -29.45
N LYS A 5 -21.03 37.20 -29.73
CA LYS A 5 -20.53 38.47 -29.14
C LYS A 5 -20.94 38.73 -27.69
N ASN A 6 -21.93 38.01 -27.15
CA ASN A 6 -22.39 38.22 -25.78
C ASN A 6 -21.70 37.32 -24.73
N ARG A 7 -20.99 36.25 -25.13
CA ARG A 7 -20.20 35.42 -24.21
C ARG A 7 -18.90 36.08 -23.76
N ASP A 8 -18.19 36.72 -24.69
CA ASP A 8 -16.92 37.41 -24.40
C ASP A 8 -17.10 38.63 -23.50
N ARG A 9 -18.23 39.36 -23.64
CA ARG A 9 -18.50 40.54 -22.81
C ARG A 9 -18.89 40.20 -21.37
N ARG A 10 -19.51 39.05 -21.10
CA ARG A 10 -19.83 38.58 -19.72
C ARG A 10 -18.60 38.04 -19.02
N GLY A 11 -17.69 37.35 -19.70
CA GLY A 11 -16.41 36.91 -19.18
C GLY A 11 -15.53 38.08 -18.73
N SER A 12 -15.32 39.06 -19.59
CA SER A 12 -14.47 40.23 -19.31
C SER A 12 -15.00 41.12 -18.18
N LYS A 13 -16.32 41.20 -17.97
CA LYS A 13 -16.91 41.96 -16.86
C LYS A 13 -16.72 41.26 -15.52
N LYS A 14 -16.87 39.94 -15.47
CA LYS A 14 -16.67 39.12 -14.30
C LYS A 14 -15.20 39.06 -13.84
N GLU A 15 -14.25 39.08 -14.79
CA GLU A 15 -12.83 39.22 -14.52
C GLU A 15 -12.46 40.59 -13.97
N ARG A 16 -12.95 41.69 -14.57
CA ARG A 16 -12.72 43.06 -14.08
C ARG A 16 -13.30 43.31 -12.69
N ASP A 17 -14.38 42.68 -12.32
CA ASP A 17 -14.95 42.80 -10.98
C ASP A 17 -14.11 42.03 -9.95
N LYS A 18 -13.52 40.88 -10.32
CA LYS A 18 -12.57 40.12 -9.45
C LYS A 18 -11.25 40.89 -9.27
N ASP A 19 -10.69 41.49 -10.30
CA ASP A 19 -9.46 42.32 -10.21
C ASP A 19 -9.64 43.53 -9.28
N LYS A 20 -10.83 44.12 -9.27
CA LYS A 20 -11.16 45.19 -8.32
C LYS A 20 -11.26 44.73 -6.89
N ASP A 21 -11.78 43.53 -6.66
CA ASP A 21 -11.85 42.90 -5.32
C ASP A 21 -10.45 42.57 -4.81
N LEU A 22 -9.56 42.03 -5.65
CA LEU A 22 -8.16 41.75 -5.26
C LEU A 22 -7.39 43.03 -4.90
N THR A 23 -7.61 44.13 -5.63
CA THR A 23 -6.96 45.41 -5.33
C THR A 23 -7.38 45.93 -3.96
N LYS A 24 -8.64 45.75 -3.57
CA LYS A 24 -9.13 46.11 -2.23
C LYS A 24 -8.50 45.22 -1.15
N GLU A 25 -8.36 43.91 -1.43
CA GLU A 25 -7.74 42.97 -0.51
C GLU A 25 -6.25 43.32 -0.29
N PHE A 26 -5.54 43.70 -1.37
CA PHE A 26 -4.16 44.20 -1.26
C PHE A 26 -4.05 45.46 -0.42
N HIS A 27 -4.97 46.39 -0.60
CA HIS A 27 -5.00 47.61 0.22
C HIS A 27 -5.20 47.33 1.68
N ARG A 28 -6.15 46.45 2.04
CA ARG A 28 -6.38 46.01 3.43
C ARG A 28 -5.14 45.32 4.02
N CYS A 29 -4.52 44.41 3.23
CA CYS A 29 -3.31 43.70 3.67
C CYS A 29 -2.17 44.70 3.95
N LYS A 30 -2.02 45.74 3.13
CA LYS A 30 -1.01 46.78 3.29
C LYS A 30 -1.29 47.63 4.51
N GLU A 31 -2.53 48.10 4.69
CA GLU A 31 -2.93 48.91 5.85
C GLU A 31 -2.78 48.18 7.17
N SER A 32 -3.13 46.90 7.22
CA SER A 32 -3.01 46.09 8.43
C SER A 32 -1.59 45.55 8.66
N GLN A 33 -0.63 45.86 7.77
CA GLN A 33 0.76 45.39 7.84
C GLN A 33 0.87 43.84 8.00
N ASN A 34 -0.09 43.10 7.42
CA ASN A 34 -0.08 41.64 7.44
C ASN A 34 1.12 41.11 6.65
N THR A 35 1.86 40.17 7.26
CA THR A 35 3.01 39.50 6.62
C THR A 35 2.61 38.25 5.88
N ARG A 36 1.36 37.81 6.02
CA ARG A 36 0.77 36.65 5.32
C ARG A 36 -0.47 37.07 4.53
N LEU A 37 -0.53 36.69 3.27
CA LEU A 37 -1.70 36.84 2.42
C LEU A 37 -2.09 35.48 1.84
N ASP A 38 -3.35 35.10 2.06
CA ASP A 38 -3.91 33.85 1.56
C ASP A 38 -5.11 34.15 0.63
N LEU A 39 -4.90 33.90 -0.66
CA LEU A 39 -5.89 34.08 -1.72
C LEU A 39 -6.22 32.75 -2.39
N SER A 40 -6.09 31.67 -1.65
CA SER A 40 -6.33 30.31 -2.16
C SER A 40 -7.81 30.11 -2.46
N SER A 41 -8.11 29.26 -3.47
CA SER A 41 -9.48 28.89 -3.84
C SER A 41 -10.40 30.08 -4.20
N SER A 42 -9.83 31.20 -4.68
CA SER A 42 -10.57 32.43 -4.98
C SER A 42 -10.95 32.57 -6.47
N GLU A 43 -10.73 31.50 -7.26
CA GLU A 43 -10.96 31.48 -8.72
C GLU A 43 -10.23 32.59 -9.49
N ILE A 44 -9.07 33.03 -9.01
CA ILE A 44 -8.27 34.10 -9.61
C ILE A 44 -7.65 33.61 -10.92
N SER A 45 -7.74 34.41 -12.00
CA SER A 45 -7.09 34.13 -13.29
C SER A 45 -5.85 34.97 -13.52
N SER A 46 -5.71 36.12 -12.84
CA SER A 46 -4.54 36.98 -12.88
C SER A 46 -4.26 37.61 -11.51
N VAL A 47 -3.01 37.97 -11.25
CA VAL A 47 -2.59 38.73 -10.07
C VAL A 47 -2.26 40.15 -10.52
N PRO A 48 -2.92 41.19 -9.98
CA PRO A 48 -2.66 42.59 -10.36
C PRO A 48 -1.22 43.03 -10.03
N SER A 49 -0.66 43.94 -10.83
CA SER A 49 0.69 44.51 -10.63
C SER A 49 0.83 45.30 -9.32
N SER A 50 -0.28 45.73 -8.70
CA SER A 50 -0.28 46.32 -7.36
C SER A 50 0.21 45.39 -6.24
N ILE A 51 0.40 44.11 -6.51
CA ILE A 51 1.04 43.17 -5.58
C ILE A 51 2.42 43.65 -5.11
N LYS A 52 3.15 44.40 -5.96
CA LYS A 52 4.46 45.00 -5.63
C LYS A 52 4.46 45.86 -4.37
N ASP A 53 3.30 46.42 -4.02
CA ASP A 53 3.16 47.32 -2.87
C ASP A 53 3.16 46.57 -1.54
N LEU A 54 3.06 45.24 -1.54
CA LEU A 54 2.98 44.38 -0.35
C LEU A 54 4.36 43.84 0.08
N VAL A 55 5.37 44.72 0.14
CA VAL A 55 6.77 44.36 0.43
C VAL A 55 6.98 43.75 1.82
N GLN A 56 6.03 43.93 2.74
CA GLN A 56 6.05 43.33 4.05
C GLN A 56 5.72 41.83 4.08
N LEU A 57 5.23 41.26 2.96
CA LEU A 57 4.83 39.85 2.93
C LEU A 57 6.02 38.92 3.10
N THR A 58 5.84 37.94 3.98
CA THR A 58 6.73 36.80 4.16
C THR A 58 6.11 35.51 3.64
N GLU A 59 4.78 35.45 3.54
CA GLU A 59 4.05 34.28 3.04
C GLU A 59 2.93 34.72 2.08
N LEU A 60 2.90 34.14 0.91
CA LEU A 60 1.85 34.35 -0.11
C LEU A 60 1.34 33.02 -0.61
N PHE A 61 0.03 32.78 -0.48
CA PHE A 61 -0.65 31.58 -0.94
C PHE A 61 -1.69 31.90 -2.01
N LEU A 62 -1.52 31.31 -3.19
CA LEU A 62 -2.35 31.48 -4.39
C LEU A 62 -2.82 30.12 -4.93
N TYR A 63 -2.77 29.06 -4.12
CA TYR A 63 -3.10 27.71 -4.58
C TYR A 63 -4.59 27.56 -4.93
N LYS A 64 -4.86 26.58 -5.80
CA LYS A 64 -6.22 26.26 -6.26
C LYS A 64 -6.93 27.44 -6.90
N ASN A 65 -6.26 28.05 -7.88
CA ASN A 65 -6.75 29.15 -8.69
C ASN A 65 -6.67 28.78 -10.19
N ARG A 66 -6.78 29.78 -11.07
CA ARG A 66 -6.74 29.60 -12.52
C ARG A 66 -5.60 30.39 -13.17
N LEU A 67 -4.53 30.62 -12.44
CA LEU A 67 -3.38 31.40 -12.89
C LEU A 67 -2.66 30.68 -14.03
N THR A 68 -2.48 31.37 -15.16
CA THR A 68 -1.67 30.89 -16.28
C THR A 68 -0.30 31.53 -16.30
N THR A 69 -0.18 32.75 -15.76
CA THR A 69 1.06 33.53 -15.63
C THR A 69 1.08 34.28 -14.31
N LEU A 70 2.24 34.76 -13.92
CA LEU A 70 2.44 35.64 -12.76
C LEU A 70 2.99 37.00 -13.24
N PRO A 71 2.66 38.12 -12.59
CA PRO A 71 3.20 39.41 -12.93
C PRO A 71 4.68 39.51 -12.51
N ALA A 72 5.47 40.26 -13.30
CA ALA A 72 6.88 40.51 -12.99
C ALA A 72 7.08 41.21 -11.63
N GLU A 73 6.11 42.00 -11.24
CA GLU A 73 6.09 42.77 -9.99
C GLU A 73 6.11 41.87 -8.73
N LEU A 74 5.82 40.56 -8.85
CA LEU A 74 5.94 39.61 -7.76
C LEU A 74 7.38 39.53 -7.23
N GLY A 75 8.38 39.76 -8.10
CA GLY A 75 9.79 39.81 -7.71
C GLY A 75 10.14 40.96 -6.73
N ASN A 76 9.24 41.94 -6.56
CA ASN A 76 9.48 43.01 -5.59
C ASN A 76 9.22 42.62 -4.13
N LEU A 77 8.63 41.44 -3.90
CA LEU A 77 8.34 40.93 -2.55
C LEU A 77 9.58 40.28 -1.93
N VAL A 78 10.66 41.04 -1.78
CA VAL A 78 12.00 40.54 -1.41
C VAL A 78 12.06 39.86 -0.05
N ASN A 79 11.11 40.15 0.84
CA ASN A 79 11.00 39.52 2.17
C ASN A 79 10.24 38.17 2.14
N LEU A 80 9.76 37.74 0.95
CA LEU A 80 8.94 36.55 0.83
C LEU A 80 9.77 35.28 1.13
N ARG A 81 9.28 34.48 2.06
CA ARG A 81 9.89 33.21 2.50
C ARG A 81 9.14 31.99 1.98
N LYS A 82 7.80 32.10 1.83
CA LYS A 82 6.98 31.00 1.34
C LYS A 82 6.07 31.50 0.22
N LEU A 83 6.10 30.79 -0.92
CA LEU A 83 5.25 31.06 -2.07
C LEU A 83 4.50 29.78 -2.47
N GLY A 84 3.18 29.79 -2.26
CA GLY A 84 2.29 28.67 -2.61
C GLY A 84 1.51 28.95 -3.90
N LEU A 85 1.82 28.22 -4.96
CA LEU A 85 1.25 28.34 -6.31
C LEU A 85 0.63 27.02 -6.81
N SER A 86 0.45 26.04 -5.95
CA SER A 86 -0.07 24.74 -6.37
C SER A 86 -1.50 24.80 -6.89
N GLU A 87 -1.89 23.79 -7.68
CA GLU A 87 -3.22 23.70 -8.30
C GLU A 87 -3.59 24.94 -9.12
N ASN A 88 -2.71 25.30 -10.06
CA ASN A 88 -2.91 26.37 -11.05
C ASN A 88 -2.64 25.86 -12.49
N LEU A 89 -2.50 26.74 -13.45
CA LEU A 89 -2.30 26.44 -14.86
C LEU A 89 -0.97 27.00 -15.39
N LEU A 90 -0.01 27.25 -14.49
CA LEU A 90 1.27 27.88 -14.81
C LEU A 90 2.11 27.01 -15.75
N THR A 91 2.66 27.65 -16.78
CA THR A 91 3.59 27.03 -17.74
C THR A 91 5.01 27.60 -17.63
N ALA A 92 5.15 28.77 -17.01
CA ALA A 92 6.43 29.46 -16.78
C ALA A 92 6.33 30.36 -15.55
N LEU A 93 7.46 30.87 -15.11
CA LEU A 93 7.61 31.86 -14.03
C LEU A 93 8.35 33.09 -14.55
N PRO A 94 8.07 34.31 -14.06
CA PRO A 94 8.81 35.50 -14.45
C PRO A 94 10.24 35.48 -13.87
N ASP A 95 11.19 35.95 -14.67
CA ASP A 95 12.61 35.99 -14.27
C ASP A 95 12.90 36.88 -13.05
N THR A 96 12.00 37.83 -12.79
CA THR A 96 12.10 38.72 -11.61
C THR A 96 12.01 37.99 -10.28
N LEU A 97 11.49 36.75 -10.24
CA LEU A 97 11.49 35.94 -9.02
C LEU A 97 12.90 35.62 -8.52
N ALA A 98 13.94 35.77 -9.32
CA ALA A 98 15.34 35.66 -8.90
C ALA A 98 15.69 36.67 -7.80
N ALA A 99 14.94 37.76 -7.65
CA ALA A 99 15.15 38.75 -6.60
C ALA A 99 14.63 38.31 -5.21
N LEU A 100 13.93 37.19 -5.11
CA LEU A 100 13.38 36.66 -3.85
C LEU A 100 14.46 35.90 -3.07
N THR A 101 15.44 36.62 -2.54
CA THR A 101 16.63 36.06 -1.89
C THR A 101 16.36 35.37 -0.55
N ASP A 102 15.22 35.60 0.07
CA ASP A 102 14.79 34.99 1.33
C ASP A 102 13.82 33.80 1.14
N LEU A 103 13.44 33.52 -0.13
CA LEU A 103 12.46 32.46 -0.42
C LEU A 103 13.05 31.07 -0.12
N ASN A 104 12.49 30.39 0.89
CA ASN A 104 12.94 29.07 1.30
C ASN A 104 11.97 27.95 0.92
N LEU A 105 10.68 28.24 0.65
CA LEU A 105 9.70 27.27 0.19
C LEU A 105 8.96 27.77 -1.05
N LEU A 106 8.99 26.96 -2.10
CA LEU A 106 8.24 27.19 -3.33
C LEU A 106 7.39 25.95 -3.67
N ASP A 107 6.07 26.15 -3.67
CA ASP A 107 5.10 25.11 -4.03
C ASP A 107 4.49 25.38 -5.41
N LEU A 108 4.86 24.54 -6.36
CA LEU A 108 4.39 24.57 -7.75
C LEU A 108 3.66 23.27 -8.15
N ARG A 109 3.21 22.48 -7.19
CA ARG A 109 2.50 21.22 -7.46
C ARG A 109 1.25 21.45 -8.30
N HIS A 110 0.87 20.44 -9.09
CA HIS A 110 -0.33 20.50 -9.93
C HIS A 110 -0.39 21.75 -10.83
N ASN A 111 0.67 21.94 -11.63
CA ASN A 111 0.75 22.95 -12.67
C ASN A 111 1.01 22.31 -14.06
N ARG A 112 1.45 23.09 -15.03
CA ARG A 112 1.69 22.63 -16.41
C ARG A 112 3.13 22.85 -16.88
N LEU A 113 4.06 22.91 -15.94
CA LEU A 113 5.48 23.13 -16.24
C LEU A 113 6.03 21.93 -17.04
N THR A 114 6.72 22.19 -18.13
CA THR A 114 7.39 21.18 -18.97
C THR A 114 8.87 21.01 -18.62
N GLU A 115 9.43 21.99 -17.91
CA GLU A 115 10.79 22.04 -17.39
C GLU A 115 10.78 22.74 -16.03
N ILE A 116 11.85 22.66 -15.27
CA ILE A 116 12.07 23.49 -14.10
C ILE A 116 12.46 24.87 -14.61
N PRO A 117 11.64 25.94 -14.40
CA PRO A 117 11.97 27.27 -14.88
C PRO A 117 13.35 27.73 -14.42
N SER A 118 14.17 28.25 -15.34
CA SER A 118 15.56 28.65 -15.07
C SER A 118 15.71 29.63 -13.92
N VAL A 119 14.72 30.50 -13.72
CA VAL A 119 14.68 31.44 -12.59
C VAL A 119 14.72 30.76 -11.22
N ILE A 120 14.19 29.54 -11.09
CA ILE A 120 14.21 28.80 -9.82
C ILE A 120 15.66 28.53 -9.39
N TYR A 121 16.52 28.18 -10.34
CA TYR A 121 17.93 27.90 -10.07
C TYR A 121 18.75 29.13 -9.61
N ALA A 122 18.20 30.35 -9.76
CA ALA A 122 18.80 31.56 -9.24
C ALA A 122 18.38 31.85 -7.78
N ILE A 123 17.39 31.17 -7.23
CA ILE A 123 16.90 31.35 -5.86
C ILE A 123 17.69 30.45 -4.91
N ASN A 124 18.91 30.86 -4.58
CA ASN A 124 19.87 30.04 -3.81
C ASN A 124 19.44 29.76 -2.34
N SER A 125 18.45 30.48 -1.86
CA SER A 125 17.89 30.34 -0.50
C SER A 125 16.88 29.19 -0.38
N LEU A 126 16.45 28.59 -1.52
CA LEU A 126 15.45 27.52 -1.48
C LEU A 126 15.91 26.32 -0.69
N GLU A 127 15.14 25.97 0.33
CA GLU A 127 15.29 24.73 1.11
C GLU A 127 14.29 23.65 0.68
N THR A 128 13.10 24.05 0.24
CA THR A 128 12.02 23.14 -0.14
C THR A 128 11.41 23.54 -1.49
N LEU A 129 11.42 22.61 -2.43
CA LEU A 129 10.88 22.80 -3.77
C LEU A 129 9.91 21.66 -4.11
N TRP A 130 8.63 22.00 -4.29
CA TRP A 130 7.59 21.04 -4.64
C TRP A 130 7.09 21.25 -6.06
N LEU A 131 7.33 20.26 -6.91
CA LEU A 131 7.02 20.26 -8.36
C LEU A 131 6.15 19.04 -8.77
N ARG A 132 5.60 18.30 -7.82
CA ARG A 132 4.78 17.11 -8.09
C ARG A 132 3.59 17.45 -9.00
N TYR A 133 3.19 16.50 -9.85
CA TYR A 133 2.10 16.66 -10.82
C TYR A 133 2.30 17.84 -11.79
N ASN A 134 3.44 17.82 -12.49
CA ASN A 134 3.75 18.67 -13.62
C ASN A 134 4.05 17.81 -14.88
N ARG A 135 4.77 18.36 -15.84
CA ARG A 135 5.13 17.67 -17.09
C ARG A 135 6.62 17.74 -17.37
N ILE A 136 7.42 17.90 -16.31
CA ILE A 136 8.87 18.09 -16.38
C ILE A 136 9.51 16.83 -16.97
N THR A 137 10.42 17.04 -17.95
CA THR A 137 11.04 15.93 -18.69
C THR A 137 12.48 15.64 -18.25
N GLU A 138 13.15 16.60 -17.64
CA GLU A 138 14.54 16.46 -17.17
C GLU A 138 14.88 17.43 -16.04
N VAL A 139 15.97 17.15 -15.33
CA VAL A 139 16.58 18.03 -14.31
C VAL A 139 17.93 18.46 -14.84
N HIS A 140 18.09 19.76 -15.09
CA HIS A 140 19.29 20.35 -15.67
C HIS A 140 20.46 20.47 -14.69
N ASP A 141 21.66 20.74 -15.23
CA ASP A 141 22.89 20.93 -14.45
C ASP A 141 22.81 22.10 -13.47
N ASP A 142 21.98 23.10 -13.77
CA ASP A 142 21.78 24.26 -12.91
C ASP A 142 21.20 23.92 -11.53
N ILE A 143 20.70 22.69 -11.31
CA ILE A 143 20.26 22.20 -10.01
C ILE A 143 21.37 22.37 -8.93
N GLN A 144 22.65 22.33 -9.33
CA GLN A 144 23.80 22.55 -8.45
C GLN A 144 23.79 23.92 -7.76
N ASN A 145 23.09 24.92 -8.32
CA ASN A 145 23.01 26.26 -7.76
C ASN A 145 22.13 26.34 -6.51
N LEU A 146 21.25 25.33 -6.32
CA LEU A 146 20.35 25.25 -5.15
C LEU A 146 21.09 24.65 -3.94
N ALA A 147 22.16 25.26 -3.50
CA ALA A 147 23.04 24.76 -2.43
C ALA A 147 22.35 24.64 -1.04
N ALA A 148 21.26 25.37 -0.82
CA ALA A 148 20.49 25.30 0.43
C ALA A 148 19.40 24.21 0.40
N LEU A 149 19.15 23.56 -0.75
CA LEU A 149 18.03 22.65 -0.95
C LEU A 149 18.17 21.40 -0.08
N LYS A 150 17.13 21.17 0.73
CA LYS A 150 16.99 20.01 1.63
C LYS A 150 15.95 19.02 1.14
N MET A 151 14.91 19.50 0.46
CA MET A 151 13.82 18.67 -0.02
C MET A 151 13.39 19.07 -1.44
N ILE A 152 13.33 18.08 -2.33
CA ILE A 152 12.75 18.21 -3.66
C ILE A 152 11.69 17.13 -3.91
N ASP A 153 10.50 17.57 -4.33
CA ASP A 153 9.42 16.66 -4.74
C ASP A 153 9.13 16.83 -6.24
N LEU A 154 9.58 15.85 -7.00
CA LEU A 154 9.42 15.77 -8.46
C LEU A 154 8.51 14.61 -8.89
N ARG A 155 7.75 14.03 -7.97
CA ARG A 155 6.86 12.90 -8.27
C ARG A 155 5.80 13.26 -9.31
N GLU A 156 5.30 12.24 -10.01
CA GLU A 156 4.24 12.42 -11.01
C GLU A 156 4.61 13.46 -12.09
N ASN A 157 5.80 13.28 -12.70
CA ASN A 157 6.29 14.05 -13.82
C ASN A 157 6.63 13.10 -15.00
N ARG A 158 7.47 13.53 -15.91
CA ARG A 158 7.90 12.76 -17.09
C ARG A 158 9.42 12.71 -17.21
N ILE A 159 10.11 12.77 -16.08
CA ILE A 159 11.56 12.92 -16.01
C ILE A 159 12.24 11.65 -16.52
N ARG A 160 13.09 11.81 -17.51
CA ARG A 160 13.91 10.75 -18.11
C ARG A 160 15.37 10.85 -17.70
N VAL A 161 15.82 12.05 -17.40
CA VAL A 161 17.24 12.35 -17.09
C VAL A 161 17.31 13.15 -15.80
N LEU A 162 18.11 12.66 -14.86
CA LEU A 162 18.55 13.39 -13.67
C LEU A 162 20.02 13.78 -13.88
N SER A 163 20.31 15.08 -13.90
CA SER A 163 21.67 15.56 -14.12
C SER A 163 22.65 15.07 -13.05
N PRO A 164 23.88 14.70 -13.44
CA PRO A 164 24.97 14.44 -12.49
C PRO A 164 25.29 15.60 -11.53
N ALA A 165 24.90 16.82 -11.88
CA ALA A 165 25.04 17.99 -11.02
C ALA A 165 24.23 17.91 -9.72
N ILE A 166 23.25 16.98 -9.62
CA ILE A 166 22.51 16.71 -8.37
C ILE A 166 23.46 16.39 -7.20
N GLY A 167 24.59 15.74 -7.47
CA GLY A 167 25.59 15.41 -6.46
C GLY A 167 26.26 16.62 -5.79
N ARG A 168 26.08 17.83 -6.32
CA ARG A 168 26.53 19.08 -5.69
C ARG A 168 25.53 19.68 -4.72
N VAL A 169 24.30 19.15 -4.67
CA VAL A 169 23.27 19.54 -3.72
C VAL A 169 23.46 18.75 -2.41
N THR A 170 24.56 18.98 -1.74
CA THR A 170 25.04 18.16 -0.61
C THR A 170 24.19 18.23 0.64
N ARG A 171 23.28 19.22 0.75
CA ARG A 171 22.32 19.35 1.87
C ARG A 171 21.00 18.61 1.63
N LEU A 172 20.82 17.96 0.47
CA LEU A 172 19.59 17.26 0.10
C LEU A 172 19.36 16.07 1.03
N SER A 173 18.26 16.12 1.78
CA SER A 173 17.85 15.07 2.73
C SER A 173 16.65 14.25 2.24
N VAL A 174 15.80 14.84 1.40
CA VAL A 174 14.62 14.17 0.84
C VAL A 174 14.55 14.42 -0.67
N CYS A 175 14.63 13.35 -1.44
CA CYS A 175 14.53 13.37 -2.91
C CYS A 175 13.43 12.42 -3.37
N LEU A 176 12.33 12.97 -3.90
CA LEU A 176 11.14 12.22 -4.29
C LEU A 176 10.96 12.28 -5.80
N LEU A 177 11.19 11.14 -6.47
CA LEU A 177 11.21 11.00 -7.93
C LEU A 177 10.24 9.91 -8.44
N SER A 178 9.33 9.41 -7.60
CA SER A 178 8.39 8.35 -7.99
C SER A 178 7.49 8.77 -9.15
N ASN A 179 7.03 7.78 -9.91
CA ASN A 179 6.14 7.97 -11.05
C ASN A 179 6.74 8.95 -12.09
N ASN A 180 7.89 8.56 -12.62
CA ASN A 180 8.63 9.21 -13.69
C ASN A 180 9.11 8.15 -14.72
N HIS A 181 10.06 8.49 -15.58
CA HIS A 181 10.61 7.63 -16.63
C HIS A 181 12.14 7.48 -16.54
N LEU A 182 12.70 7.56 -15.32
CA LEU A 182 14.14 7.42 -15.12
C LEU A 182 14.59 6.00 -15.44
N ALA A 183 15.54 5.86 -16.37
CA ALA A 183 16.17 4.59 -16.70
C ALA A 183 17.44 4.32 -15.87
N THR A 184 18.11 5.37 -15.44
CA THR A 184 19.34 5.31 -14.63
C THR A 184 19.39 6.44 -13.62
N LEU A 185 20.21 6.27 -12.59
CA LEU A 185 20.64 7.32 -11.68
C LEU A 185 22.13 7.64 -11.90
N PRO A 186 22.53 8.92 -11.79
CA PRO A 186 23.94 9.28 -11.90
C PRO A 186 24.72 8.80 -10.65
N GLU A 187 25.97 8.36 -10.85
CA GLU A 187 26.87 7.99 -9.74
C GLU A 187 27.07 9.12 -8.72
N SER A 188 26.94 10.36 -9.14
CA SER A 188 27.04 11.52 -8.26
C SER A 188 25.96 11.59 -7.18
N ILE A 189 24.86 10.82 -7.28
CA ILE A 189 23.83 10.77 -6.22
C ILE A 189 24.43 10.39 -4.87
N GLY A 190 25.49 9.56 -4.86
CA GLY A 190 26.22 9.18 -3.66
C GLY A 190 26.92 10.34 -2.93
N HIS A 191 27.06 11.50 -3.55
CA HIS A 191 27.58 12.71 -2.90
C HIS A 191 26.53 13.45 -2.06
N CYS A 192 25.25 13.13 -2.23
CA CYS A 192 24.18 13.67 -1.40
C CYS A 192 24.13 12.96 -0.03
N VAL A 193 25.21 13.04 0.74
CA VAL A 193 25.43 12.26 1.98
C VAL A 193 24.43 12.54 3.10
N GLU A 194 23.65 13.60 2.99
CA GLU A 194 22.57 13.94 3.92
C GLU A 194 21.22 13.28 3.57
N LEU A 195 21.15 12.49 2.47
CA LEU A 195 19.92 11.82 2.09
C LEU A 195 19.47 10.82 3.16
N ILE A 196 18.24 11.05 3.63
CA ILE A 196 17.50 10.20 4.56
C ILE A 196 16.42 9.42 3.80
N ARG A 197 15.81 10.04 2.77
CA ARG A 197 14.74 9.45 1.98
C ARG A 197 14.97 9.66 0.49
N LEU A 198 15.00 8.57 -0.26
CA LEU A 198 15.12 8.53 -1.71
C LEU A 198 13.99 7.65 -2.29
N GLU A 199 13.03 8.27 -2.98
CA GLU A 199 11.90 7.56 -3.56
C GLU A 199 11.98 7.53 -5.08
N LEU A 200 12.06 6.33 -5.63
CA LEU A 200 12.28 6.04 -7.05
C LEU A 200 11.24 5.06 -7.61
N GLN A 201 10.20 4.74 -6.84
CA GLN A 201 9.20 3.77 -7.27
C GLN A 201 8.46 4.21 -8.55
N CYS A 202 8.03 3.24 -9.34
CA CYS A 202 7.34 3.47 -10.61
C CYS A 202 8.19 4.33 -11.57
N ASN A 203 9.40 3.86 -11.86
CA ASN A 203 10.30 4.36 -12.89
C ASN A 203 10.72 3.22 -13.83
N GLU A 204 11.76 3.41 -14.61
CA GLU A 204 12.28 2.42 -15.57
C GLU A 204 13.72 2.02 -15.26
N LEU A 205 14.14 2.13 -13.97
CA LEU A 205 15.50 1.84 -13.54
C LEU A 205 15.85 0.38 -13.78
N ASN A 206 16.96 0.15 -14.49
CA ASN A 206 17.51 -1.18 -14.75
C ASN A 206 18.65 -1.55 -13.79
N GLU A 207 19.28 -0.55 -13.16
CA GLU A 207 20.35 -0.71 -12.17
C GLU A 207 20.38 0.47 -11.19
N LEU A 208 21.07 0.27 -10.08
CA LEU A 208 21.43 1.34 -9.14
C LEU A 208 22.94 1.60 -9.21
N PRO A 209 23.38 2.87 -9.09
CA PRO A 209 24.80 3.20 -9.06
C PRO A 209 25.47 2.63 -7.81
N SER A 210 26.73 2.23 -7.93
CA SER A 210 27.49 1.69 -6.80
C SER A 210 27.69 2.72 -5.68
N SER A 211 27.67 3.99 -6.00
CA SER A 211 27.76 5.10 -5.05
C SER A 211 26.59 5.20 -4.07
N ILE A 212 25.48 4.46 -4.28
CA ILE A 212 24.34 4.41 -3.33
C ILE A 212 24.85 4.04 -1.92
N GLY A 213 25.87 3.21 -1.81
CA GLY A 213 26.48 2.81 -0.55
C GLY A 213 27.18 3.93 0.23
N SER A 214 27.33 5.12 -0.37
CA SER A 214 27.82 6.31 0.33
C SER A 214 26.77 7.01 1.17
N LEU A 215 25.49 6.68 0.96
CA LEU A 215 24.34 7.30 1.64
C LEU A 215 24.13 6.69 3.03
N LYS A 216 25.03 6.95 3.96
CA LYS A 216 25.06 6.36 5.32
C LYS A 216 23.85 6.74 6.19
N LYS A 217 23.15 7.84 5.87
CA LYS A 217 21.97 8.33 6.59
C LYS A 217 20.66 7.85 5.97
N LEU A 218 20.71 7.04 4.91
CA LEU A 218 19.52 6.60 4.18
C LEU A 218 18.69 5.65 5.04
N VAL A 219 17.46 6.07 5.37
CA VAL A 219 16.50 5.32 6.17
C VAL A 219 15.45 4.67 5.27
N SER A 220 15.02 5.36 4.22
CA SER A 220 13.98 4.89 3.30
C SER A 220 14.47 4.97 1.85
N LEU A 221 14.44 3.82 1.17
CA LEU A 221 14.77 3.66 -0.25
C LEU A 221 13.61 2.97 -0.97
N GLY A 222 12.86 3.72 -1.76
CA GLY A 222 11.73 3.20 -2.52
C GLY A 222 12.12 2.81 -3.93
N LEU A 223 12.12 1.51 -4.26
CA LEU A 223 12.53 0.95 -5.56
C LEU A 223 11.44 0.14 -6.25
N LYS A 224 10.22 0.12 -5.71
CA LYS A 224 9.10 -0.68 -6.23
C LYS A 224 8.78 -0.35 -7.69
N TYR A 225 8.38 -1.37 -8.44
CA TYR A 225 7.92 -1.22 -9.83
C TYR A 225 8.92 -0.48 -10.72
N ASN A 226 10.11 -1.05 -10.83
CA ASN A 226 11.17 -0.69 -11.77
C ASN A 226 11.53 -1.91 -12.66
N LYS A 227 12.69 -1.90 -13.29
CA LYS A 227 13.22 -2.98 -14.13
C LYS A 227 14.58 -3.47 -13.60
N LEU A 228 14.79 -3.39 -12.26
CA LEU A 228 16.04 -3.77 -11.63
C LEU A 228 16.26 -5.28 -11.77
N THR A 229 17.44 -5.68 -12.24
CA THR A 229 17.84 -7.09 -12.33
C THR A 229 18.73 -7.52 -11.15
N SER A 230 19.36 -6.57 -10.47
CA SER A 230 20.20 -6.78 -9.30
C SER A 230 20.30 -5.52 -8.44
N LEU A 231 20.83 -5.68 -7.23
CA LEU A 231 21.21 -4.57 -6.35
C LEU A 231 22.74 -4.52 -6.20
N PRO A 232 23.35 -3.33 -6.03
CA PRO A 232 24.80 -3.24 -5.82
C PRO A 232 25.18 -3.75 -4.42
N GLU A 233 26.30 -4.45 -4.30
CA GLU A 233 26.84 -4.93 -3.01
C GLU A 233 27.06 -3.80 -2.00
N THR A 234 27.38 -2.61 -2.50
CA THR A 234 27.61 -1.42 -1.68
C THR A 234 26.38 -0.95 -0.91
N LEU A 235 25.17 -1.39 -1.29
CA LEU A 235 23.94 -1.10 -0.53
C LEU A 235 24.06 -1.61 0.92
N SER A 236 24.88 -2.64 1.18
CA SER A 236 25.22 -3.14 2.51
C SER A 236 25.77 -2.06 3.45
N ASN A 237 26.30 -0.98 2.90
CA ASN A 237 26.82 0.14 3.67
C ASN A 237 25.74 1.12 4.20
N CYS A 238 24.49 1.00 3.76
CA CYS A 238 23.38 1.86 4.20
C CYS A 238 22.78 1.35 5.52
N SER A 239 23.56 1.36 6.60
CA SER A 239 23.24 0.72 7.90
C SER A 239 22.00 1.30 8.62
N GLU A 240 21.54 2.48 8.23
CA GLU A 240 20.32 3.11 8.78
C GLU A 240 19.02 2.66 8.06
N LEU A 241 19.13 1.86 6.99
CA LEU A 241 17.98 1.45 6.20
C LEU A 241 17.01 0.61 7.06
N SER A 242 15.76 1.08 7.18
CA SER A 242 14.72 0.44 7.98
C SER A 242 13.78 -0.44 7.17
N GLU A 243 13.66 -0.17 5.86
CA GLU A 243 12.77 -0.87 4.96
C GLU A 243 13.46 -1.11 3.61
N LEU A 244 13.38 -2.32 3.11
CA LEU A 244 13.82 -2.69 1.77
C LEU A 244 12.60 -3.08 0.93
N HIS A 245 12.21 -2.21 0.02
CA HIS A 245 11.08 -2.41 -0.88
C HIS A 245 11.53 -2.45 -2.33
N ILE A 246 11.66 -3.66 -2.89
CA ILE A 246 12.02 -3.90 -4.30
C ILE A 246 10.94 -4.67 -5.06
N GLU A 247 9.70 -4.64 -4.58
CA GLU A 247 8.59 -5.36 -5.22
C GLU A 247 8.39 -4.92 -6.67
N GLY A 248 7.99 -5.86 -7.54
CA GLY A 248 7.69 -5.56 -8.94
C GLY A 248 8.93 -5.14 -9.76
N ASN A 249 10.01 -5.88 -9.61
CA ASN A 249 11.24 -5.76 -10.39
C ASN A 249 11.60 -7.11 -11.05
N ASP A 250 12.77 -7.21 -11.65
CA ASP A 250 13.27 -8.42 -12.30
C ASP A 250 14.44 -9.07 -11.53
N VAL A 251 14.50 -8.87 -10.19
CA VAL A 251 15.59 -9.36 -9.34
C VAL A 251 15.43 -10.86 -9.07
N SER A 252 16.49 -11.63 -9.27
CA SER A 252 16.52 -13.08 -8.99
C SER A 252 17.28 -13.44 -7.72
N GLN A 253 18.17 -12.56 -7.24
CA GLN A 253 18.93 -12.76 -6.00
C GLN A 253 19.36 -11.41 -5.40
N LEU A 254 19.51 -11.36 -4.09
CA LEU A 254 20.17 -10.23 -3.41
C LEU A 254 21.69 -10.48 -3.35
N PRO A 255 22.51 -9.43 -3.23
CA PRO A 255 23.93 -9.58 -2.90
C PRO A 255 24.11 -10.42 -1.64
N ASP A 256 25.11 -11.29 -1.64
CA ASP A 256 25.40 -12.21 -0.53
C ASP A 256 25.59 -11.46 0.79
N GLY A 257 24.84 -11.85 1.80
CA GLY A 257 24.91 -11.24 3.13
C GLY A 257 24.39 -9.80 3.24
N LEU A 258 23.76 -9.25 2.21
CA LEU A 258 23.21 -7.88 2.23
C LEU A 258 22.36 -7.63 3.48
N LEU A 259 21.38 -8.51 3.76
CA LEU A 259 20.45 -8.30 4.88
C LEU A 259 21.15 -8.37 6.25
N ASN A 260 22.26 -9.10 6.38
CA ASN A 260 23.06 -9.15 7.61
C ASN A 260 23.71 -7.81 7.95
N CYS A 261 23.98 -6.99 6.94
CA CYS A 261 24.64 -5.70 7.08
C CYS A 261 23.66 -4.55 7.37
N LEU A 262 22.35 -4.83 7.43
CA LEU A 262 21.28 -3.85 7.62
C LEU A 262 20.60 -4.05 8.99
N PRO A 263 21.24 -3.69 10.11
CA PRO A 263 20.80 -4.05 11.46
C PRO A 263 19.48 -3.37 11.88
N LYS A 264 19.06 -2.31 11.21
CA LYS A 264 17.81 -1.58 11.48
C LYS A 264 16.65 -2.01 10.59
N LEU A 265 16.88 -2.99 9.71
CA LEU A 265 15.88 -3.45 8.77
C LEU A 265 14.73 -4.16 9.48
N THR A 266 13.53 -3.61 9.40
CA THR A 266 12.31 -4.17 9.99
C THR A 266 11.39 -4.81 8.96
N THR A 267 11.45 -4.36 7.72
CA THR A 267 10.59 -4.83 6.63
C THR A 267 11.42 -5.20 5.39
N VAL A 268 11.18 -6.42 4.89
CA VAL A 268 11.73 -6.92 3.63
C VAL A 268 10.58 -7.23 2.69
N ASN A 269 10.46 -6.48 1.60
CA ASN A 269 9.50 -6.76 0.55
C ASN A 269 10.23 -6.96 -0.79
N ILE A 270 10.34 -8.24 -1.18
CA ILE A 270 10.93 -8.69 -2.44
C ILE A 270 9.89 -9.36 -3.34
N SER A 271 8.62 -9.09 -3.10
CA SER A 271 7.51 -9.68 -3.85
C SER A 271 7.54 -9.30 -5.35
N ARG A 272 6.86 -10.11 -6.19
CA ARG A 272 6.76 -9.85 -7.64
C ARG A 272 8.12 -9.63 -8.30
N ASN A 273 9.00 -10.61 -8.10
CA ASN A 273 10.35 -10.70 -8.63
C ASN A 273 10.59 -12.12 -9.20
N HIS A 274 11.84 -12.50 -9.41
CA HIS A 274 12.23 -13.81 -9.96
C HIS A 274 13.06 -14.66 -8.99
N PHE A 275 12.84 -14.51 -7.68
CA PHE A 275 13.56 -15.31 -6.69
C PHE A 275 13.14 -16.78 -6.78
N THR A 276 14.11 -17.68 -6.91
CA THR A 276 13.91 -19.14 -6.87
C THR A 276 14.29 -19.74 -5.51
N ALA A 277 14.98 -18.97 -4.68
CA ALA A 277 15.43 -19.36 -3.34
C ALA A 277 15.46 -18.16 -2.38
N PHE A 278 15.59 -18.44 -1.09
CA PHE A 278 15.82 -17.43 -0.07
C PHE A 278 17.16 -16.70 -0.29
N PRO A 279 17.26 -15.40 0.09
CA PRO A 279 18.52 -14.67 0.06
C PRO A 279 19.62 -15.37 0.85
N GLN A 280 20.85 -15.30 0.35
CA GLN A 280 22.02 -15.83 1.03
C GLN A 280 22.41 -14.95 2.22
N GLY A 281 22.71 -15.56 3.38
CA GLY A 281 23.07 -14.81 4.61
C GLY A 281 22.79 -15.58 5.89
N GLY A 282 22.10 -16.72 5.76
CA GLY A 282 21.76 -17.59 6.89
C GLY A 282 20.78 -16.96 7.89
N PRO A 283 20.62 -17.55 9.09
CA PRO A 283 19.59 -17.15 10.05
C PRO A 283 19.72 -15.75 10.61
N ALA A 284 20.92 -15.17 10.59
CA ALA A 284 21.18 -13.85 11.16
C ALA A 284 20.54 -12.72 10.35
N GLN A 285 20.24 -12.96 9.07
CA GLN A 285 19.71 -11.94 8.15
C GLN A 285 18.32 -11.39 8.54
N PHE A 286 17.58 -12.12 9.38
CA PHE A 286 16.22 -11.73 9.77
C PHE A 286 16.08 -11.38 11.26
N CYS A 287 17.19 -11.18 11.98
CA CYS A 287 17.17 -10.92 13.43
C CYS A 287 16.36 -9.67 13.83
N SER A 288 16.40 -8.61 13.04
CA SER A 288 15.65 -7.37 13.28
C SER A 288 14.31 -7.30 12.56
N VAL A 289 14.08 -8.20 11.60
CA VAL A 289 12.94 -8.13 10.68
C VAL A 289 11.65 -8.57 11.38
N THR A 290 10.61 -7.77 11.21
CA THR A 290 9.25 -8.03 11.72
C THR A 290 8.31 -8.52 10.63
N HIS A 291 8.53 -8.09 9.38
CA HIS A 291 7.66 -8.40 8.25
C HIS A 291 8.48 -8.81 7.02
N ILE A 292 8.12 -9.96 6.45
CA ILE A 292 8.70 -10.46 5.20
C ILE A 292 7.58 -10.69 4.19
N ASN A 293 7.71 -10.08 3.01
CA ASN A 293 6.85 -10.35 1.86
C ASN A 293 7.70 -10.86 0.69
N MET A 294 7.46 -12.12 0.31
CA MET A 294 8.09 -12.81 -0.82
C MET A 294 7.05 -13.32 -1.82
N GLU A 295 5.82 -12.77 -1.81
CA GLU A 295 4.76 -13.23 -2.70
C GLU A 295 5.12 -13.07 -4.18
N HIS A 296 4.48 -13.86 -5.05
CA HIS A 296 4.71 -13.80 -6.50
C HIS A 296 6.19 -13.93 -6.88
N ASN A 297 6.82 -15.03 -6.45
CA ASN A 297 8.16 -15.46 -6.85
C ASN A 297 8.11 -16.94 -7.30
N GLN A 298 9.25 -17.62 -7.41
CA GLN A 298 9.38 -19.02 -7.82
C GLN A 298 10.10 -19.83 -6.73
N ILE A 299 9.89 -19.46 -5.46
CA ILE A 299 10.57 -20.10 -4.32
C ILE A 299 9.93 -21.44 -4.06
N SER A 300 10.72 -22.52 -4.17
CA SER A 300 10.24 -23.90 -3.98
C SER A 300 10.50 -24.45 -2.57
N LYS A 301 11.38 -23.85 -1.78
CA LYS A 301 11.76 -24.34 -0.44
C LYS A 301 12.07 -23.22 0.54
N ILE A 302 11.66 -23.40 1.78
CA ILE A 302 12.11 -22.59 2.92
C ILE A 302 13.29 -23.34 3.58
N PRO A 303 14.50 -22.74 3.62
CA PRO A 303 15.67 -23.43 4.21
C PRO A 303 15.47 -23.73 5.69
N PHE A 304 15.88 -24.92 6.12
CA PHE A 304 15.88 -25.30 7.53
C PHE A 304 16.69 -24.29 8.38
N GLY A 305 16.14 -23.87 9.50
CA GLY A 305 16.78 -22.94 10.45
C GLY A 305 16.82 -21.49 10.00
N ILE A 306 16.26 -21.12 8.83
CA ILE A 306 16.37 -19.77 8.29
C ILE A 306 15.79 -18.69 9.22
N PHE A 307 14.76 -19.01 9.99
CA PHE A 307 14.14 -18.11 10.95
C PHE A 307 14.51 -18.40 12.41
N SER A 308 15.47 -19.28 12.67
CA SER A 308 15.85 -19.67 14.03
C SER A 308 16.34 -18.53 14.93
N ARG A 309 16.74 -17.39 14.33
CA ARG A 309 17.14 -16.16 15.03
C ARG A 309 16.18 -15.00 14.82
N ALA A 310 15.08 -15.19 14.10
CA ALA A 310 14.11 -14.15 13.75
C ALA A 310 13.06 -13.93 14.87
N GLN A 311 13.53 -13.55 16.06
CA GLN A 311 12.69 -13.42 17.27
C GLN A 311 11.65 -12.28 17.20
N ASN A 312 11.73 -11.42 16.19
CA ASN A 312 10.80 -10.31 15.98
C ASN A 312 9.84 -10.56 14.80
N LEU A 313 10.01 -11.66 14.07
CA LEU A 313 9.23 -11.92 12.86
C LEU A 313 7.80 -12.30 13.23
N THR A 314 6.86 -11.44 12.83
CA THR A 314 5.43 -11.61 13.10
C THR A 314 4.62 -11.87 11.84
N LYS A 315 5.10 -11.47 10.67
CA LYS A 315 4.37 -11.64 9.40
C LYS A 315 5.26 -12.21 8.32
N LEU A 316 4.82 -13.31 7.73
CA LEU A 316 5.44 -13.93 6.56
C LEU A 316 4.39 -14.14 5.46
N ASN A 317 4.61 -13.52 4.30
CA ASN A 317 3.80 -13.72 3.12
C ASN A 317 4.63 -14.38 2.02
N MET A 318 4.24 -15.60 1.65
CA MET A 318 4.84 -16.38 0.56
C MET A 318 3.78 -16.83 -0.47
N LYS A 319 2.70 -16.07 -0.57
CA LYS A 319 1.63 -16.31 -1.55
C LYS A 319 2.18 -16.36 -2.97
N VAL A 320 1.61 -17.23 -3.82
CA VAL A 320 2.01 -17.41 -5.23
C VAL A 320 3.51 -17.70 -5.35
N ASN A 321 3.89 -18.87 -4.86
CA ASN A 321 5.22 -19.45 -4.99
C ASN A 321 5.11 -20.94 -5.38
N GLU A 322 6.19 -21.70 -5.28
CA GLU A 322 6.26 -23.12 -5.67
C GLU A 322 6.53 -24.04 -4.48
N LEU A 323 6.17 -23.62 -3.26
CA LEU A 323 6.43 -24.40 -2.03
C LEU A 323 5.68 -25.72 -2.05
N ASP A 324 6.38 -26.84 -1.94
CA ASP A 324 5.83 -28.19 -1.84
C ASP A 324 5.67 -28.68 -0.40
N ALA A 325 6.44 -28.12 0.55
CA ALA A 325 6.41 -28.46 1.97
C ALA A 325 6.88 -27.29 2.84
N LEU A 326 6.50 -27.32 4.12
CA LEU A 326 7.11 -26.51 5.17
C LEU A 326 8.35 -27.19 5.73
N PRO A 327 9.35 -26.45 6.24
CA PRO A 327 10.53 -27.03 6.83
C PRO A 327 10.20 -27.71 8.19
N LEU A 328 10.99 -28.71 8.56
CA LEU A 328 10.78 -29.48 9.79
C LEU A 328 10.88 -28.65 11.09
N ASP A 329 11.50 -27.49 11.03
CA ASP A 329 11.64 -26.56 12.16
C ASP A 329 10.58 -25.45 12.21
N VAL A 330 9.48 -25.59 11.46
CA VAL A 330 8.39 -24.60 11.46
C VAL A 330 7.91 -24.25 12.87
N GLY A 331 7.89 -25.20 13.79
CA GLY A 331 7.53 -25.00 15.18
C GLY A 331 8.41 -24.01 15.95
N THR A 332 9.57 -23.63 15.40
CA THR A 332 10.43 -22.59 16.01
C THR A 332 9.97 -21.16 15.74
N TRP A 333 8.98 -20.95 14.85
CA TRP A 333 8.48 -19.62 14.46
C TRP A 333 7.44 -19.08 15.46
N THR A 334 7.75 -19.14 16.73
CA THR A 334 6.81 -18.92 17.85
C THR A 334 6.25 -17.50 17.94
N THR A 335 6.90 -16.51 17.31
CA THR A 335 6.46 -15.12 17.27
C THR A 335 5.53 -14.81 16.10
N MET A 336 5.30 -15.78 15.20
CA MET A 336 4.48 -15.61 14.00
C MET A 336 3.02 -15.31 14.37
N VAL A 337 2.48 -14.22 13.82
CA VAL A 337 1.09 -13.76 14.01
C VAL A 337 0.28 -13.98 12.74
N GLU A 338 0.86 -13.69 11.58
CA GLU A 338 0.21 -13.84 10.27
C GLU A 338 1.12 -14.67 9.35
N LEU A 339 0.59 -15.78 8.83
CA LEU A 339 1.28 -16.67 7.90
C LEU A 339 0.39 -16.86 6.66
N ASN A 340 0.85 -16.35 5.51
CA ASN A 340 0.18 -16.54 4.23
C ASN A 340 1.03 -17.41 3.31
N LEU A 341 0.51 -18.59 2.99
CA LEU A 341 1.10 -19.59 2.11
C LEU A 341 0.17 -19.95 0.96
N SER A 342 -0.83 -19.10 0.66
CA SER A 342 -1.79 -19.38 -0.41
C SER A 342 -1.14 -19.49 -1.78
N THR A 343 -1.80 -20.22 -2.66
CA THR A 343 -1.35 -20.42 -4.05
C THR A 343 0.08 -20.99 -4.09
N ASN A 344 0.24 -22.18 -3.52
CA ASN A 344 1.46 -22.97 -3.51
C ASN A 344 1.13 -24.43 -3.84
N GLN A 345 2.02 -25.37 -3.57
CA GLN A 345 1.87 -26.81 -3.87
C GLN A 345 1.90 -27.67 -2.61
N LEU A 346 1.53 -27.10 -1.44
CA LEU A 346 1.57 -27.79 -0.16
C LEU A 346 0.59 -28.95 -0.14
N ARG A 347 1.09 -30.16 0.21
CA ARG A 347 0.29 -31.38 0.32
C ARG A 347 -0.01 -31.78 1.75
N ILE A 348 0.85 -31.37 2.66
CA ILE A 348 0.82 -31.75 4.07
C ILE A 348 1.15 -30.53 4.93
N LEU A 349 0.41 -30.35 6.00
CA LEU A 349 0.75 -29.41 7.06
C LEU A 349 1.39 -30.22 8.20
N PRO A 350 2.60 -29.88 8.68
CA PRO A 350 3.28 -30.64 9.72
C PRO A 350 2.59 -30.48 11.08
N ASP A 351 2.70 -31.49 11.94
CA ASP A 351 2.11 -31.46 13.28
C ASP A 351 2.64 -30.30 14.15
N ASP A 352 3.91 -29.94 13.99
CA ASP A 352 4.58 -28.83 14.69
C ASP A 352 4.01 -27.45 14.39
N ILE A 353 3.03 -27.33 13.46
CA ILE A 353 2.30 -26.08 13.23
C ILE A 353 1.64 -25.56 14.51
N ASP A 354 1.28 -26.45 15.41
CA ASP A 354 0.64 -26.13 16.69
C ASP A 354 1.52 -25.33 17.65
N LEU A 355 2.85 -25.33 17.43
CA LEU A 355 3.80 -24.56 18.24
C LEU A 355 3.78 -23.05 17.91
N LEU A 356 3.13 -22.65 16.84
CA LEU A 356 2.94 -21.23 16.47
C LEU A 356 1.83 -20.59 17.34
N LYS A 357 2.03 -20.57 18.65
CA LYS A 357 1.02 -20.14 19.63
C LYS A 357 0.55 -18.70 19.51
N SER A 358 1.30 -17.85 18.81
CA SER A 358 0.93 -16.44 18.55
C SER A 358 0.10 -16.24 17.28
N LEU A 359 -0.13 -17.32 16.50
CA LEU A 359 -0.75 -17.23 15.18
C LEU A 359 -2.23 -16.85 15.31
N THR A 360 -2.60 -15.78 14.59
CA THR A 360 -3.98 -15.26 14.52
C THR A 360 -4.59 -15.41 13.14
N VAL A 361 -3.76 -15.42 12.09
CA VAL A 361 -4.18 -15.55 10.69
C VAL A 361 -3.32 -16.60 10.00
N LEU A 362 -3.98 -17.63 9.47
CA LEU A 362 -3.37 -18.70 8.67
C LEU A 362 -4.11 -18.83 7.34
N ILE A 363 -3.42 -18.49 6.24
CA ILE A 363 -3.97 -18.55 4.89
C ILE A 363 -3.24 -19.63 4.10
N LEU A 364 -3.96 -20.66 3.72
CA LEU A 364 -3.49 -21.85 3.01
C LEU A 364 -4.31 -22.14 1.74
N SER A 365 -5.13 -21.19 1.31
CA SER A 365 -5.97 -21.35 0.11
C SER A 365 -5.15 -21.64 -1.14
N GLN A 366 -5.77 -22.31 -2.12
CA GLN A 366 -5.11 -22.69 -3.39
C GLN A 366 -3.82 -23.49 -3.19
N ASN A 367 -3.96 -24.63 -2.49
CA ASN A 367 -2.90 -25.62 -2.26
C ASN A 367 -3.43 -27.03 -2.61
N MET A 368 -2.73 -28.08 -2.22
CA MET A 368 -3.09 -29.48 -2.48
C MET A 368 -3.29 -30.28 -1.19
N LEU A 369 -3.73 -29.61 -0.11
CA LEU A 369 -3.91 -30.23 1.21
C LEU A 369 -5.09 -31.22 1.17
N GLN A 370 -4.83 -32.48 1.53
CA GLN A 370 -5.86 -33.53 1.61
C GLN A 370 -6.44 -33.67 3.01
N LYS A 371 -5.68 -33.29 4.03
CA LYS A 371 -6.08 -33.33 5.44
C LYS A 371 -5.33 -32.29 6.26
N LEU A 372 -5.89 -31.94 7.40
CA LEU A 372 -5.22 -31.15 8.45
C LEU A 372 -4.73 -32.08 9.57
N PRO A 373 -3.60 -31.76 10.22
CA PRO A 373 -3.20 -32.47 11.43
C PRO A 373 -4.15 -32.15 12.59
N PRO A 374 -4.46 -33.10 13.47
CA PRO A 374 -5.27 -32.85 14.68
C PRO A 374 -4.70 -31.73 15.58
N THR A 375 -3.38 -31.57 15.56
CA THR A 375 -2.68 -30.52 16.31
C THR A 375 -3.08 -29.09 15.90
N ILE A 376 -3.73 -28.90 14.75
CA ILE A 376 -4.27 -27.59 14.33
C ILE A 376 -5.17 -26.97 15.42
N GLY A 377 -5.92 -27.80 16.16
CA GLY A 377 -6.79 -27.37 17.24
C GLY A 377 -6.08 -26.72 18.43
N ASN A 378 -4.75 -26.80 18.49
CA ASN A 378 -3.93 -26.17 19.53
C ASN A 378 -3.59 -24.68 19.24
N LEU A 379 -4.00 -24.14 18.10
CA LEU A 379 -3.80 -22.74 17.74
C LEU A 379 -4.87 -21.84 18.38
N ASN A 380 -4.86 -21.75 19.69
CA ASN A 380 -5.93 -21.16 20.50
C ASN A 380 -6.20 -19.66 20.22
N LEU A 381 -5.27 -18.94 19.59
CA LEU A 381 -5.43 -17.52 19.22
C LEU A 381 -5.86 -17.32 17.77
N LEU A 382 -6.03 -18.40 16.99
CA LEU A 382 -6.37 -18.31 15.57
C LEU A 382 -7.76 -17.70 15.40
N ARG A 383 -7.83 -16.66 14.56
CA ARG A 383 -9.04 -15.90 14.25
C ARG A 383 -9.52 -16.10 12.82
N GLU A 384 -8.60 -16.30 11.90
CA GLU A 384 -8.88 -16.54 10.50
C GLU A 384 -8.11 -17.77 10.02
N LEU A 385 -8.84 -18.73 9.46
CA LEU A 385 -8.30 -19.92 8.81
C LEU A 385 -8.91 -20.01 7.41
N ASP A 386 -8.07 -19.81 6.40
CA ASP A 386 -8.46 -19.90 5.00
C ASP A 386 -7.84 -21.15 4.35
N LEU A 387 -8.70 -22.05 3.92
CA LEU A 387 -8.38 -23.34 3.29
C LEU A 387 -9.11 -23.50 1.95
N GLU A 388 -9.62 -22.40 1.37
CA GLU A 388 -10.31 -22.39 0.08
C GLU A 388 -9.47 -23.03 -1.02
N GLU A 389 -10.11 -23.72 -1.98
CA GLU A 389 -9.43 -24.33 -3.11
C GLU A 389 -8.29 -25.28 -2.68
N ASN A 390 -8.63 -26.36 -1.96
CA ASN A 390 -7.75 -27.46 -1.59
C ASN A 390 -8.40 -28.80 -1.93
N ASP A 391 -7.80 -29.91 -1.51
CA ASP A 391 -8.29 -31.28 -1.72
C ASP A 391 -8.83 -31.93 -0.42
N LEU A 392 -9.28 -31.13 0.56
CA LEU A 392 -9.70 -31.64 1.87
C LEU A 392 -10.92 -32.54 1.77
N GLU A 393 -10.80 -33.77 2.25
CA GLU A 393 -11.89 -34.76 2.28
C GLU A 393 -12.65 -34.72 3.63
N SER A 394 -11.99 -34.32 4.71
CA SER A 394 -12.54 -34.18 6.04
C SER A 394 -11.76 -33.18 6.89
N LEU A 395 -12.38 -32.72 8.00
CA LEU A 395 -11.73 -31.93 9.03
C LEU A 395 -11.50 -32.77 10.29
N PRO A 396 -10.43 -32.56 11.05
CA PRO A 396 -10.24 -33.21 12.35
C PRO A 396 -11.24 -32.68 13.37
N GLU A 397 -11.65 -33.52 14.34
CA GLU A 397 -12.56 -33.12 15.41
C GLU A 397 -11.99 -31.98 16.28
N GLU A 398 -10.67 -31.89 16.39
CA GLU A 398 -9.96 -30.84 17.11
C GLU A 398 -10.13 -29.44 16.54
N ILE A 399 -10.70 -29.31 15.33
CA ILE A 399 -11.05 -27.99 14.77
C ILE A 399 -11.95 -27.18 15.71
N GLY A 400 -12.83 -27.87 16.46
CA GLY A 400 -13.71 -27.26 17.45
C GLY A 400 -13.00 -26.56 18.61
N ASN A 401 -11.73 -26.88 18.86
CA ASN A 401 -10.92 -26.23 19.90
C ASN A 401 -10.52 -24.79 19.56
N LEU A 402 -10.68 -24.36 18.31
CA LEU A 402 -10.34 -23.02 17.85
C LEU A 402 -11.40 -21.98 18.26
N THR A 403 -11.65 -21.83 19.55
CA THR A 403 -12.73 -21.01 20.10
C THR A 403 -12.62 -19.52 19.79
N CYS A 404 -11.45 -19.01 19.41
CA CYS A 404 -11.22 -17.63 18.96
C CYS A 404 -11.47 -17.45 17.44
N LEU A 405 -11.73 -18.54 16.70
CA LEU A 405 -11.88 -18.49 15.25
C LEU A 405 -13.15 -17.71 14.87
N SER A 406 -12.96 -16.63 14.12
CA SER A 406 -14.06 -15.77 13.66
C SER A 406 -14.43 -16.02 12.20
N LYS A 407 -13.46 -16.47 11.39
CA LYS A 407 -13.66 -16.75 9.97
C LYS A 407 -13.03 -18.09 9.60
N LEU A 408 -13.83 -18.96 9.00
CA LEU A 408 -13.41 -20.25 8.47
C LEU A 408 -13.85 -20.38 7.02
N THR A 409 -12.89 -20.45 6.10
CA THR A 409 -13.12 -20.62 4.67
C THR A 409 -12.65 -22.00 4.22
N LEU A 410 -13.57 -22.80 3.71
CA LEU A 410 -13.39 -24.18 3.25
C LEU A 410 -14.00 -24.39 1.85
N GLN A 411 -14.37 -23.32 1.18
CA GLN A 411 -15.00 -23.35 -0.14
C GLN A 411 -14.11 -24.09 -1.15
N THR A 412 -14.72 -24.74 -2.14
CA THR A 412 -14.00 -25.46 -3.21
C THR A 412 -13.03 -26.51 -2.66
N ASN A 413 -13.60 -27.49 -1.93
CA ASN A 413 -12.90 -28.66 -1.39
C ASN A 413 -13.69 -29.95 -1.71
N LYS A 414 -13.34 -31.08 -1.07
CA LYS A 414 -13.99 -32.39 -1.25
C LYS A 414 -14.72 -32.88 -0.02
N LEU A 415 -15.10 -31.97 0.88
CA LEU A 415 -15.72 -32.30 2.17
C LEU A 415 -17.07 -32.98 1.93
N THR A 416 -17.30 -34.13 2.57
CA THR A 416 -18.59 -34.84 2.57
C THR A 416 -19.43 -34.54 3.80
N GLU A 417 -18.79 -34.13 4.90
CA GLU A 417 -19.41 -33.78 6.18
C GLU A 417 -18.55 -32.77 6.94
N LEU A 418 -19.13 -32.10 7.92
CA LEU A 418 -18.43 -31.30 8.93
C LEU A 418 -18.43 -32.06 10.26
N PRO A 419 -17.36 -32.00 11.06
CA PRO A 419 -17.33 -32.64 12.38
C PRO A 419 -18.34 -31.98 13.31
N ARG A 420 -18.92 -32.73 14.25
CA ARG A 420 -19.88 -32.20 15.23
C ARG A 420 -19.28 -31.11 16.12
N THR A 421 -17.99 -31.19 16.36
CA THR A 421 -17.24 -30.17 17.12
C THR A 421 -17.22 -28.79 16.47
N ILE A 422 -17.67 -28.65 15.21
CA ILE A 422 -17.84 -27.34 14.55
C ILE A 422 -18.70 -26.39 15.41
N GLY A 423 -19.70 -26.92 16.12
CA GLY A 423 -20.56 -26.15 17.03
C GLY A 423 -19.84 -25.53 18.23
N GLN A 424 -18.58 -25.91 18.52
CA GLN A 424 -17.78 -25.36 19.62
C GLN A 424 -17.07 -24.06 19.23
N LEU A 425 -17.09 -23.66 17.97
CA LEU A 425 -16.48 -22.43 17.47
C LEU A 425 -17.30 -21.19 17.88
N SER A 426 -17.33 -20.89 19.16
CA SER A 426 -18.21 -19.89 19.78
C SER A 426 -18.02 -18.45 19.23
N SER A 427 -16.85 -18.12 18.69
CA SER A 427 -16.54 -16.82 18.10
C SER A 427 -16.78 -16.75 16.58
N LEU A 428 -17.23 -17.86 15.95
CA LEU A 428 -17.33 -17.93 14.49
C LEU A 428 -18.44 -17.02 13.98
N THR A 429 -18.08 -16.07 13.15
CA THR A 429 -19.00 -15.11 12.51
C THR A 429 -19.24 -15.43 11.05
N GLU A 430 -18.28 -16.06 10.38
CA GLU A 430 -18.35 -16.40 8.96
C GLU A 430 -17.88 -17.83 8.71
N LEU A 431 -18.75 -18.64 8.10
CA LEU A 431 -18.46 -20.01 7.67
C LEU A 431 -18.73 -20.15 6.19
N ARG A 432 -17.69 -20.47 5.40
CA ARG A 432 -17.77 -20.73 3.96
C ARG A 432 -17.42 -22.18 3.67
N VAL A 433 -18.41 -22.97 3.27
CA VAL A 433 -18.26 -24.38 2.89
C VAL A 433 -18.96 -24.71 1.57
N GLY A 434 -19.21 -23.67 0.75
CA GLY A 434 -19.73 -23.83 -0.59
C GLY A 434 -18.79 -24.64 -1.49
N GLU A 435 -19.30 -25.10 -2.64
CA GLU A 435 -18.53 -25.87 -3.62
C GLU A 435 -17.81 -27.08 -2.99
N ASN A 436 -18.59 -27.90 -2.28
CA ASN A 436 -18.13 -29.15 -1.65
C ASN A 436 -19.07 -30.31 -1.99
N ASN A 437 -18.90 -31.46 -1.33
CA ASN A 437 -19.74 -32.66 -1.49
C ASN A 437 -20.59 -32.94 -0.24
N LEU A 438 -20.94 -31.91 0.52
CA LEU A 438 -21.66 -32.08 1.78
C LEU A 438 -23.00 -32.78 1.54
N MET A 439 -23.26 -33.84 2.33
CA MET A 439 -24.55 -34.57 2.34
C MET A 439 -25.50 -34.03 3.41
N ALA A 440 -24.96 -33.51 4.49
CA ALA A 440 -25.70 -32.90 5.60
C ALA A 440 -24.81 -31.88 6.35
N LEU A 441 -25.47 -30.98 7.09
CA LEU A 441 -24.83 -30.19 8.14
C LEU A 441 -25.11 -30.87 9.50
N PRO A 442 -24.16 -30.84 10.44
CA PRO A 442 -24.41 -31.38 11.78
C PRO A 442 -25.41 -30.52 12.56
N GLU A 443 -26.20 -31.13 13.44
CA GLU A 443 -27.16 -30.42 14.30
C GLU A 443 -26.48 -29.38 15.19
N GLU A 444 -25.24 -29.62 15.58
CA GLU A 444 -24.39 -28.74 16.40
C GLU A 444 -24.11 -27.40 15.74
N ILE A 445 -24.38 -27.23 14.42
CA ILE A 445 -24.32 -25.93 13.74
C ILE A 445 -25.17 -24.87 14.46
N GLY A 446 -26.29 -25.29 15.08
CA GLY A 446 -27.17 -24.42 15.85
C GLY A 446 -26.52 -23.81 17.10
N SER A 447 -25.39 -24.33 17.56
CA SER A 447 -24.63 -23.79 18.70
C SER A 447 -23.74 -22.60 18.33
N LEU A 448 -23.64 -22.24 17.06
CA LEU A 448 -22.85 -21.10 16.57
C LEU A 448 -23.59 -19.78 16.81
N GLU A 449 -23.69 -19.34 18.05
CA GLU A 449 -24.43 -18.14 18.43
C GLU A 449 -23.92 -16.85 17.77
N SER A 450 -22.62 -16.80 17.44
CA SER A 450 -21.98 -15.63 16.81
C SER A 450 -22.11 -15.61 15.28
N LEU A 451 -22.63 -16.68 14.66
CA LEU A 451 -22.61 -16.84 13.20
C LEU A 451 -23.52 -15.80 12.51
N LYS A 452 -22.92 -15.03 11.61
CA LYS A 452 -23.61 -14.00 10.80
C LYS A 452 -23.77 -14.39 9.35
N SER A 453 -22.79 -15.11 8.82
CA SER A 453 -22.74 -15.47 7.40
C SER A 453 -22.42 -16.96 7.22
N LEU A 454 -23.31 -17.66 6.51
CA LEU A 454 -23.18 -19.08 6.19
C LEU A 454 -23.29 -19.27 4.66
N TYR A 455 -22.21 -19.74 4.03
CA TYR A 455 -22.17 -20.04 2.61
C TYR A 455 -22.05 -21.56 2.42
N ILE A 456 -23.12 -22.18 1.90
CA ILE A 456 -23.23 -23.62 1.63
C ILE A 456 -23.62 -23.93 0.19
N ASN A 457 -23.62 -22.90 -0.68
CA ASN A 457 -23.92 -23.02 -2.10
C ASN A 457 -23.13 -24.14 -2.80
N ASP A 458 -23.64 -24.64 -3.92
CA ASP A 458 -22.97 -25.62 -4.77
C ASP A 458 -22.58 -26.95 -4.06
N ASN A 459 -23.36 -27.36 -3.05
CA ASN A 459 -23.29 -28.68 -2.45
C ASN A 459 -24.39 -29.57 -3.05
N PHE A 460 -24.08 -30.24 -4.17
CA PHE A 460 -25.06 -30.98 -4.98
C PHE A 460 -25.63 -32.24 -4.31
N SER A 461 -25.09 -32.64 -3.16
CA SER A 461 -25.59 -33.76 -2.34
C SER A 461 -26.33 -33.30 -1.07
N LEU A 462 -26.49 -32.01 -0.84
CA LEU A 462 -27.14 -31.47 0.35
C LEU A 462 -28.66 -31.41 0.15
N HIS A 463 -29.38 -32.42 0.65
CA HIS A 463 -30.80 -32.58 0.45
C HIS A 463 -31.69 -31.98 1.56
N ASN A 464 -31.11 -31.69 2.72
CA ASN A 464 -31.83 -31.13 3.87
C ASN A 464 -30.91 -30.25 4.72
N LEU A 465 -31.51 -29.43 5.56
CA LEU A 465 -30.84 -28.61 6.57
C LEU A 465 -31.37 -28.99 7.96
N PRO A 466 -30.51 -28.98 9.00
CA PRO A 466 -30.92 -29.30 10.36
C PRO A 466 -31.83 -28.19 10.92
N PHE A 467 -32.84 -28.58 11.72
CA PHE A 467 -33.72 -27.63 12.38
C PHE A 467 -32.99 -26.67 13.33
N GLU A 468 -31.92 -27.12 13.89
CA GLU A 468 -31.04 -26.40 14.82
C GLU A 468 -30.44 -25.13 14.19
N LEU A 469 -30.38 -25.05 12.87
CA LEU A 469 -29.90 -23.83 12.16
C LEU A 469 -30.73 -22.57 12.55
N VAL A 470 -31.99 -22.76 12.97
CA VAL A 470 -32.87 -21.68 13.48
C VAL A 470 -32.32 -21.06 14.78
N LEU A 471 -31.48 -21.77 15.53
CA LEU A 471 -30.85 -21.29 16.77
C LEU A 471 -29.73 -20.30 16.52
N CYS A 472 -29.18 -20.22 15.30
CA CYS A 472 -28.21 -19.20 14.88
C CYS A 472 -28.89 -17.82 14.79
N SER A 473 -29.22 -17.23 15.95
CA SER A 473 -30.05 -16.02 16.05
C SER A 473 -29.44 -14.77 15.40
N ASN A 474 -28.12 -14.76 15.18
CA ASN A 474 -27.39 -13.66 14.56
C ASN A 474 -27.13 -13.87 13.06
N LEU A 475 -27.72 -14.91 12.44
CA LEU A 475 -27.52 -15.22 11.03
C LEU A 475 -28.22 -14.17 10.14
N GLU A 476 -27.42 -13.37 9.45
CA GLU A 476 -27.87 -12.29 8.57
C GLU A 476 -27.86 -12.71 7.09
N LEU A 477 -26.88 -13.53 6.71
CA LEU A 477 -26.65 -13.96 5.33
C LEU A 477 -26.50 -15.46 5.25
N MET A 478 -27.25 -16.10 4.33
CA MET A 478 -27.09 -17.51 4.01
C MET A 478 -27.13 -17.67 2.48
N SER A 479 -26.19 -18.42 1.92
CA SER A 479 -26.14 -18.79 0.50
C SER A 479 -26.41 -20.28 0.37
N ILE A 480 -27.45 -20.64 -0.40
CA ILE A 480 -27.95 -22.02 -0.60
C ILE A 480 -28.09 -22.39 -2.08
N GLU A 481 -27.60 -21.53 -2.96
CA GLU A 481 -27.72 -21.70 -4.40
C GLU A 481 -27.14 -23.07 -4.84
N ASN A 482 -27.80 -23.71 -5.78
CA ASN A 482 -27.42 -25.02 -6.32
C ASN A 482 -27.34 -26.16 -5.27
N CYS A 483 -27.95 -26.01 -4.10
CA CYS A 483 -28.20 -27.12 -3.19
C CYS A 483 -29.55 -27.72 -3.53
N PRO A 484 -29.67 -29.05 -3.72
CA PRO A 484 -30.95 -29.67 -4.12
C PRO A 484 -32.06 -29.45 -3.10
N LEU A 485 -31.73 -29.51 -1.80
CA LEU A 485 -32.66 -29.34 -0.66
C LEU A 485 -34.04 -30.03 -0.90
N SER A 486 -33.98 -31.23 -1.52
CA SER A 486 -35.19 -31.95 -2.00
C SER A 486 -36.19 -32.37 -0.91
N GLN A 487 -35.80 -32.28 0.34
CA GLN A 487 -36.67 -32.53 1.50
C GLN A 487 -37.39 -31.25 1.96
N ILE A 488 -37.09 -30.09 1.37
CA ILE A 488 -37.78 -28.81 1.62
C ILE A 488 -38.65 -28.50 0.39
N PRO A 489 -39.92 -28.07 0.55
CA PRO A 489 -40.79 -27.75 -0.58
C PRO A 489 -40.12 -26.76 -1.55
N PRO A 490 -40.26 -26.99 -2.88
CA PRO A 490 -39.59 -26.15 -3.89
C PRO A 490 -40.00 -24.67 -3.82
N GLU A 491 -41.22 -24.38 -3.40
CA GLU A 491 -41.74 -23.02 -3.26
C GLU A 491 -41.03 -22.28 -2.12
N ILE A 492 -40.57 -22.99 -1.10
CA ILE A 492 -39.80 -22.45 0.04
C ILE A 492 -38.36 -22.18 -0.38
N THR A 493 -37.73 -23.15 -1.04
CA THR A 493 -36.35 -22.97 -1.53
C THR A 493 -36.24 -21.86 -2.57
N ALA A 494 -37.23 -21.76 -3.50
CA ALA A 494 -37.30 -20.68 -4.49
C ALA A 494 -37.52 -19.29 -3.86
N GLY A 495 -38.08 -19.22 -2.68
CA GLY A 495 -38.29 -17.97 -1.92
C GLY A 495 -37.05 -17.48 -1.17
N GLY A 496 -35.96 -18.24 -1.22
CA GLY A 496 -34.64 -17.89 -0.68
C GLY A 496 -34.45 -18.19 0.82
N PRO A 497 -33.26 -17.86 1.34
CA PRO A 497 -32.83 -18.29 2.67
C PRO A 497 -33.78 -17.93 3.82
N SER A 498 -34.36 -16.74 3.82
CA SER A 498 -35.27 -16.30 4.87
C SER A 498 -36.52 -17.18 5.00
N LEU A 499 -37.11 -17.61 3.86
CA LEU A 499 -38.24 -18.52 3.86
C LEU A 499 -37.84 -19.93 4.30
N VAL A 500 -36.65 -20.38 3.93
CA VAL A 500 -36.11 -21.66 4.40
C VAL A 500 -35.95 -21.68 5.92
N ILE A 501 -35.40 -20.65 6.53
CA ILE A 501 -35.27 -20.53 7.99
C ILE A 501 -36.66 -20.50 8.65
N GLN A 502 -37.63 -19.75 8.10
CA GLN A 502 -39.03 -19.74 8.62
C GLN A 502 -39.67 -21.14 8.54
N TYR A 503 -39.47 -21.84 7.44
CA TYR A 503 -39.96 -23.20 7.25
C TYR A 503 -39.39 -24.15 8.30
N LEU A 504 -38.06 -24.15 8.49
CA LEU A 504 -37.38 -24.96 9.50
C LEU A 504 -37.90 -24.66 10.91
N LYS A 505 -38.17 -23.38 11.22
CA LYS A 505 -38.77 -22.96 12.49
C LYS A 505 -40.17 -23.52 12.68
N MET A 506 -40.98 -23.54 11.63
CA MET A 506 -42.38 -24.03 11.69
C MET A 506 -42.48 -25.56 11.77
N GLN A 507 -41.57 -26.28 11.11
CA GLN A 507 -41.59 -27.74 11.03
C GLN A 507 -40.81 -28.42 12.17
N GLY A 508 -39.81 -27.74 12.72
CA GLY A 508 -38.97 -28.26 13.77
C GLY A 508 -39.53 -28.11 15.19
N PRO A 509 -38.79 -28.59 16.19
CA PRO A 509 -39.17 -28.52 17.60
C PRO A 509 -39.17 -27.10 18.18
N TYR A 510 -38.67 -26.11 17.46
CA TYR A 510 -38.46 -24.75 17.94
C TYR A 510 -39.59 -23.76 17.63
N ARG A 511 -40.82 -24.25 17.43
CA ARG A 511 -42.00 -23.44 17.05
C ARG A 511 -42.36 -22.33 18.04
N VAL A 512 -41.94 -22.45 19.28
CA VAL A 512 -42.39 -21.58 20.40
C VAL A 512 -41.29 -20.58 20.80
N MET A 513 -40.15 -20.62 20.16
CA MET A 513 -39.08 -19.62 20.27
C MET A 513 -39.21 -18.61 19.12
#